data_03231e162cac35bc5913b82fc4d8e7a8
#
_entry.id   03231e162cac35bc5913b82fc4d8e7a8
#
_cell.length_a   1.000
_cell.length_b   1.000
_cell.length_c   1.000
_cell.angle_alpha   90.00
_cell.angle_beta   90.00
_cell.angle_gamma   90.00
#
_symmetry.space_group_name_H-M   'P 1'
#
loop_
_entity.id
_entity.type
_entity.pdbx_description
1 polymer ?
#
loop_
_entity_poly.entity_id
_entity_poly.type
_entity_poly.pdbx_seq_one_letter_code
_entity_poly.pdbx_strand_id
1 'polypeptide(L)'
;MITNWVRQGFTLLGMVLLIVQLSGCDDGVAQNAPPPPPEVSAAPVLIKPVSQWDSFNGRVEAVQIVQLRPRVSGYIESVNYREGEEVKKGQVLFTIDDRSYRAALEQAKAELARARSQASLARSESGRSEKLIGSQAISREVWEQRRSAASQAQADVLAAEAAVDMAQLNLDFTRVTAPIDGQASRAMITAGNLVTAGDSASVLTTLVSQQSMYVYFDVDENTFLHYQAMARQGQQRHALPVEIALVGEQGYPHQGKVDFLDNQLTASTGTIRMRALLDNQQRQFTPGLFARVRLPGSAQFEAVLIDDKAVLTDQDRKYVYVVDSEGKAQRRDIEPGAMVDGLRIVKSGLKSGDRVIVSGLQKVFMPGMPVTAQQVAMRAATAQ
;
A
#
# COMPACT_ATOMS: atom_id res chain seq x y z
N MET A 1 -98.57 -45.51 -50.40
CA MET A 1 -98.12 -44.19 -50.92
C MET A 1 -98.21 -43.07 -49.87
N ILE A 2 -97.95 -43.28 -48.61
CA ILE A 2 -98.13 -42.22 -47.55
C ILE A 2 -96.82 -41.96 -46.77
N THR A 3 -95.70 -42.70 -47.06
CA THR A 3 -94.50 -42.64 -46.26
C THR A 3 -93.37 -41.67 -46.80
N ASN A 4 -93.53 -41.06 -47.98
CA ASN A 4 -92.48 -40.18 -48.53
C ASN A 4 -92.75 -38.67 -48.29
N TRP A 5 -93.90 -38.26 -47.84
CA TRP A 5 -94.19 -36.86 -47.65
C TRP A 5 -93.75 -36.34 -46.29
N VAL A 6 -93.71 -37.18 -45.28
CA VAL A 6 -93.29 -36.79 -43.93
C VAL A 6 -91.77 -36.66 -43.84
N ARG A 7 -91.01 -37.37 -44.69
CA ARG A 7 -89.51 -37.33 -44.71
C ARG A 7 -88.99 -36.02 -45.39
N GLN A 8 -89.69 -35.45 -46.34
CA GLN A 8 -89.32 -34.20 -46.98
C GLN A 8 -89.63 -32.96 -46.14
N GLY A 9 -90.65 -32.97 -45.32
CA GLY A 9 -91.00 -31.87 -44.40
C GLY A 9 -89.99 -31.71 -43.24
N PHE A 10 -89.47 -32.82 -42.76
CA PHE A 10 -88.49 -32.78 -41.68
C PHE A 10 -87.05 -32.33 -42.10
N THR A 11 -86.66 -32.63 -43.39
CA THR A 11 -85.40 -32.12 -43.92
C THR A 11 -85.45 -30.66 -44.25
N LEU A 12 -86.56 -30.08 -44.70
CA LEU A 12 -86.70 -28.67 -44.94
C LEU A 12 -86.82 -27.85 -43.65
N LEU A 13 -87.47 -28.35 -42.60
CA LEU A 13 -87.51 -27.72 -41.29
C LEU A 13 -86.13 -27.72 -40.58
N GLY A 14 -85.37 -28.82 -40.73
CA GLY A 14 -83.99 -28.89 -40.20
C GLY A 14 -82.99 -27.95 -40.89
N MET A 15 -83.19 -27.75 -42.24
CA MET A 15 -82.32 -26.85 -43.00
C MET A 15 -82.65 -25.36 -42.75
N VAL A 16 -83.94 -25.01 -42.48
CA VAL A 16 -84.31 -23.64 -42.09
C VAL A 16 -83.86 -23.32 -40.66
N LEU A 17 -83.92 -24.30 -39.76
CA LEU A 17 -83.43 -24.10 -38.39
C LEU A 17 -81.85 -23.96 -38.31
N LEU A 18 -81.16 -24.55 -39.30
CA LEU A 18 -79.70 -24.44 -39.41
C LEU A 18 -79.31 -23.08 -40.00
N ILE A 19 -80.07 -22.49 -40.86
CA ILE A 19 -79.81 -21.17 -41.47
C ILE A 19 -80.09 -20.02 -40.49
N VAL A 20 -80.95 -20.14 -39.53
CA VAL A 20 -81.27 -19.12 -38.49
C VAL A 20 -80.16 -19.08 -37.44
N GLN A 21 -79.35 -20.15 -37.28
CA GLN A 21 -78.24 -20.13 -36.35
C GLN A 21 -76.99 -19.48 -36.95
N LEU A 22 -76.89 -19.17 -38.26
CA LEU A 22 -75.78 -18.52 -38.89
C LEU A 22 -75.89 -17.00 -39.04
N SER A 23 -76.98 -16.39 -38.66
CA SER A 23 -77.24 -14.93 -38.77
C SER A 23 -76.99 -14.19 -37.42
N GLY A 24 -76.30 -14.78 -36.43
CA GLY A 24 -75.98 -14.24 -35.14
C GLY A 24 -74.53 -13.84 -34.89
N CYS A 25 -73.73 -13.52 -35.94
CA CYS A 25 -72.51 -12.79 -35.78
C CYS A 25 -72.69 -11.32 -36.15
N ASP A 26 -73.20 -10.57 -35.21
CA ASP A 26 -73.07 -9.11 -35.19
C ASP A 26 -71.60 -8.87 -34.91
N ASP A 27 -70.80 -8.53 -35.94
CA ASP A 27 -69.45 -8.04 -35.83
C ASP A 27 -69.52 -6.66 -35.15
N GLY A 28 -69.74 -6.70 -33.81
CA GLY A 28 -69.24 -5.62 -32.97
C GLY A 28 -67.73 -5.58 -33.15
N VAL A 29 -67.31 -4.66 -33.98
CA VAL A 29 -65.90 -4.23 -34.03
C VAL A 29 -65.55 -3.79 -32.61
N ALA A 30 -65.08 -4.75 -31.79
CA ALA A 30 -64.38 -4.40 -30.58
C ALA A 30 -63.24 -3.51 -31.06
N GLN A 31 -63.40 -2.22 -30.93
CA GLN A 31 -62.27 -1.29 -30.96
C GLN A 31 -61.25 -1.86 -29.96
N ASN A 32 -60.25 -2.58 -30.47
CA ASN A 32 -59.09 -2.94 -29.71
C ASN A 32 -58.45 -1.62 -29.27
N ALA A 33 -58.92 -1.08 -28.16
CA ALA A 33 -58.17 -0.03 -27.49
C ALA A 33 -56.74 -0.57 -27.31
N PRO A 34 -55.74 0.15 -27.79
CA PRO A 34 -54.35 -0.31 -27.65
C PRO A 34 -54.14 -0.68 -26.16
N PRO A 35 -53.49 -1.81 -25.90
CA PRO A 35 -53.26 -2.22 -24.51
C PRO A 35 -52.61 -1.07 -23.74
N PRO A 36 -53.00 -0.86 -22.48
CA PRO A 36 -52.49 0.25 -21.70
C PRO A 36 -50.95 0.21 -21.70
N PRO A 37 -50.29 1.36 -21.79
CA PRO A 37 -48.81 1.41 -21.81
C PRO A 37 -48.27 0.69 -20.59
N PRO A 38 -47.22 -0.17 -20.77
CA PRO A 38 -46.68 -0.93 -19.66
C PRO A 38 -46.08 -0.01 -18.59
N GLU A 39 -46.35 -0.36 -17.33
CA GLU A 39 -45.75 0.33 -16.19
C GLU A 39 -44.27 -0.03 -16.04
N VAL A 40 -43.42 0.98 -15.94
CA VAL A 40 -41.97 0.90 -15.73
C VAL A 40 -41.56 1.86 -14.62
N SER A 41 -40.45 1.55 -13.94
CA SER A 41 -39.86 2.50 -12.99
C SER A 41 -38.72 3.27 -13.68
N ALA A 42 -38.79 4.59 -13.66
CA ALA A 42 -37.79 5.46 -14.21
C ALA A 42 -37.16 6.35 -13.12
N ALA A 43 -35.84 6.45 -13.09
CA ALA A 43 -35.13 7.30 -12.17
C ALA A 43 -34.36 8.41 -12.92
N PRO A 44 -34.33 9.64 -12.41
CA PRO A 44 -33.45 10.67 -12.95
C PRO A 44 -31.99 10.24 -12.74
N VAL A 45 -31.14 10.51 -13.73
CA VAL A 45 -29.68 10.29 -13.58
C VAL A 45 -29.15 11.08 -12.39
N LEU A 46 -28.25 10.49 -11.65
CA LEU A 46 -27.64 11.11 -10.50
C LEU A 46 -26.30 11.73 -10.91
N ILE A 47 -26.13 13.03 -10.69
CA ILE A 47 -24.86 13.71 -10.91
C ILE A 47 -24.19 13.91 -9.56
N LYS A 48 -23.01 13.33 -9.39
CA LYS A 48 -22.19 13.51 -8.19
C LYS A 48 -20.72 13.71 -8.56
N PRO A 49 -20.00 14.51 -7.77
CA PRO A 49 -18.56 14.52 -7.86
C PRO A 49 -18.01 13.18 -7.37
N VAL A 50 -17.29 12.50 -8.23
CA VAL A 50 -16.66 11.20 -7.93
C VAL A 50 -15.18 11.23 -8.25
N SER A 51 -14.40 10.42 -7.54
CA SER A 51 -13.01 10.11 -7.87
C SER A 51 -12.93 8.63 -8.22
N GLN A 52 -12.19 8.28 -9.24
CA GLN A 52 -11.85 6.89 -9.50
C GLN A 52 -10.71 6.49 -8.56
N TRP A 53 -10.73 5.25 -8.13
CA TRP A 53 -9.70 4.68 -7.27
C TRP A 53 -9.10 3.46 -7.94
N ASP A 54 -7.78 3.45 -8.04
CA ASP A 54 -7.05 2.28 -8.49
C ASP A 54 -6.60 1.48 -7.28
N SER A 55 -6.80 0.17 -7.32
CA SER A 55 -6.54 -0.72 -6.19
C SER A 55 -5.36 -1.64 -6.50
N PHE A 56 -4.44 -1.75 -5.54
CA PHE A 56 -3.23 -2.56 -5.64
C PHE A 56 -3.10 -3.45 -4.42
N ASN A 57 -2.38 -4.55 -4.59
CA ASN A 57 -1.96 -5.39 -3.48
C ASN A 57 -0.57 -4.99 -3.03
N GLY A 58 -0.39 -4.84 -1.74
CA GLY A 58 0.87 -4.45 -1.13
C GLY A 58 1.26 -5.34 0.05
N ARG A 59 2.44 -5.09 0.57
CA ARG A 59 2.97 -5.74 1.76
C ARG A 59 3.52 -4.71 2.73
N VAL A 60 3.19 -4.90 4.00
CA VAL A 60 3.71 -4.07 5.10
C VAL A 60 5.15 -4.46 5.39
N GLU A 61 6.03 -3.47 5.48
CA GLU A 61 7.42 -3.64 5.87
C GLU A 61 7.80 -2.61 6.93
N ALA A 62 8.76 -2.95 7.77
CA ALA A 62 9.27 -2.00 8.75
C ALA A 62 10.16 -0.94 8.08
N VAL A 63 10.15 0.28 8.62
CA VAL A 63 11.05 1.35 8.16
C VAL A 63 12.52 0.98 8.37
N GLN A 64 12.82 0.30 9.49
CA GLN A 64 14.18 -0.17 9.80
C GLN A 64 14.12 -1.60 10.32
N ILE A 65 14.98 -2.44 9.77
CA ILE A 65 15.22 -3.82 10.22
C ILE A 65 16.73 -3.95 10.43
N VAL A 66 17.13 -4.28 11.64
CA VAL A 66 18.54 -4.44 11.99
C VAL A 66 18.80 -5.85 12.53
N GLN A 67 19.65 -6.58 11.83
CA GLN A 67 20.20 -7.84 12.35
C GLN A 67 21.37 -7.52 13.27
N LEU A 68 21.19 -7.74 14.56
CA LEU A 68 22.22 -7.50 15.56
C LEU A 68 23.26 -8.59 15.52
N ARG A 69 24.52 -8.21 15.33
CA ARG A 69 25.66 -9.12 15.26
C ARG A 69 26.76 -8.66 16.21
N PRO A 70 27.55 -9.57 16.79
CA PRO A 70 28.66 -9.20 17.68
C PRO A 70 29.80 -8.58 16.86
N ARG A 71 30.44 -7.57 17.43
CA ARG A 71 31.65 -6.95 16.85
C ARG A 71 32.95 -7.53 17.42
N VAL A 72 32.86 -8.25 18.54
CA VAL A 72 33.96 -8.94 19.21
C VAL A 72 33.57 -10.38 19.49
N SER A 73 34.56 -11.28 19.57
CA SER A 73 34.35 -12.71 19.82
C SER A 73 34.38 -13.01 21.31
N GLY A 74 33.61 -13.97 21.78
CA GLY A 74 33.61 -14.40 23.17
C GLY A 74 32.37 -15.21 23.53
N TYR A 75 32.28 -15.67 24.77
CA TYR A 75 31.09 -16.36 25.27
C TYR A 75 30.01 -15.36 25.63
N ILE A 76 28.75 -15.64 25.28
CA ILE A 76 27.61 -14.85 25.78
C ILE A 76 27.48 -15.12 27.29
N GLU A 77 27.66 -14.10 28.08
CA GLU A 77 27.50 -14.15 29.54
C GLU A 77 26.00 -14.08 29.93
N SER A 78 25.28 -13.14 29.32
CA SER A 78 23.86 -12.93 29.60
C SER A 78 23.10 -12.35 28.43
N VAL A 79 21.78 -12.65 28.40
CA VAL A 79 20.77 -12.01 27.53
C VAL A 79 19.94 -11.10 28.43
N ASN A 80 19.96 -9.79 28.17
CA ASN A 80 19.44 -8.75 29.07
C ASN A 80 18.12 -8.14 28.62
N TYR A 81 17.35 -8.85 27.81
CA TYR A 81 16.01 -8.43 27.36
C TYR A 81 15.07 -9.63 27.33
N ARG A 82 13.77 -9.38 27.30
CA ARG A 82 12.74 -10.40 27.07
C ARG A 82 12.43 -10.49 25.57
N GLU A 83 12.31 -11.69 25.07
CA GLU A 83 11.94 -11.92 23.67
C GLU A 83 10.60 -11.26 23.34
N GLY A 84 10.56 -10.51 22.24
CA GLY A 84 9.37 -9.75 21.85
C GLY A 84 9.16 -8.42 22.57
N GLU A 85 10.02 -8.02 23.52
CA GLU A 85 9.87 -6.73 24.19
C GLU A 85 10.33 -5.55 23.31
N GLU A 86 9.83 -4.39 23.64
CA GLU A 86 10.32 -3.13 23.11
C GLU A 86 11.61 -2.70 23.78
N VAL A 87 12.58 -2.36 22.95
CA VAL A 87 13.89 -1.90 23.38
C VAL A 87 14.15 -0.48 22.88
N LYS A 88 14.90 0.27 23.69
CA LYS A 88 15.34 1.63 23.33
C LYS A 88 16.76 1.59 22.78
N LYS A 89 17.05 2.51 21.86
CA LYS A 89 18.41 2.74 21.37
C LYS A 89 19.39 2.92 22.54
N GLY A 90 20.49 2.16 22.53
CA GLY A 90 21.51 2.16 23.59
C GLY A 90 21.24 1.15 24.72
N GLN A 91 20.06 0.52 24.78
CA GLN A 91 19.78 -0.54 25.76
C GLN A 91 20.68 -1.76 25.48
N VAL A 92 21.34 -2.27 26.54
CA VAL A 92 22.19 -3.48 26.44
C VAL A 92 21.30 -4.71 26.28
N LEU A 93 21.48 -5.46 25.21
CA LEU A 93 20.70 -6.67 24.91
C LEU A 93 21.46 -7.94 25.20
N PHE A 94 22.77 -7.95 24.93
CA PHE A 94 23.64 -9.09 25.22
C PHE A 94 24.91 -8.60 25.88
N THR A 95 25.45 -9.41 26.78
CA THR A 95 26.76 -9.21 27.39
C THR A 95 27.66 -10.36 26.98
N ILE A 96 28.80 -10.06 26.42
CA ILE A 96 29.89 -11.01 26.09
C ILE A 96 30.90 -10.98 27.24
N ASP A 97 31.52 -12.12 27.59
CA ASP A 97 32.56 -12.21 28.61
C ASP A 97 33.66 -11.18 28.32
N ASP A 98 33.77 -10.21 29.19
CA ASP A 98 34.64 -9.04 29.03
C ASP A 98 36.01 -9.17 29.72
N ARG A 99 36.26 -10.28 30.45
CA ARG A 99 37.47 -10.44 31.27
C ARG A 99 38.74 -10.30 30.48
N SER A 100 38.83 -10.89 29.27
CA SER A 100 40.01 -10.77 28.40
C SER A 100 40.19 -9.36 27.86
N TYR A 101 39.10 -8.66 27.52
CA TYR A 101 39.10 -7.29 27.03
C TYR A 101 39.50 -6.27 28.12
N ARG A 102 39.04 -6.48 29.37
CA ARG A 102 39.51 -5.68 30.52
C ARG A 102 41.01 -5.85 30.76
N ALA A 103 41.49 -7.08 30.70
CA ALA A 103 42.93 -7.36 30.85
C ALA A 103 43.76 -6.67 29.75
N ALA A 104 43.31 -6.73 28.49
CA ALA A 104 43.93 -6.06 27.36
C ALA A 104 43.94 -4.52 27.53
N LEU A 105 42.86 -3.95 28.03
CA LEU A 105 42.78 -2.51 28.32
C LEU A 105 43.79 -2.09 29.40
N GLU A 106 43.84 -2.85 30.52
CA GLU A 106 44.80 -2.54 31.59
C GLU A 106 46.28 -2.70 31.13
N GLN A 107 46.56 -3.66 30.25
CA GLN A 107 47.89 -3.80 29.63
C GLN A 107 48.21 -2.56 28.76
N ALA A 108 47.27 -2.12 27.90
CA ALA A 108 47.48 -0.93 27.06
C ALA A 108 47.66 0.35 27.89
N LYS A 109 46.93 0.50 29.01
CA LYS A 109 47.13 1.63 29.95
C LYS A 109 48.51 1.61 30.62
N ALA A 110 48.99 0.45 31.00
CA ALA A 110 50.35 0.31 31.59
C ALA A 110 51.41 0.71 30.56
N GLU A 111 51.26 0.30 29.28
CA GLU A 111 52.16 0.68 28.21
C GLU A 111 52.16 2.19 27.94
N LEU A 112 51.00 2.81 27.95
CA LEU A 112 50.87 4.27 27.85
C LEU A 112 51.57 4.98 29.02
N ALA A 113 51.42 4.49 30.24
CA ALA A 113 52.12 5.05 31.41
C ALA A 113 53.62 4.97 31.24
N ARG A 114 54.18 3.84 30.72
CA ARG A 114 55.60 3.65 30.40
C ARG A 114 56.06 4.66 29.34
N ALA A 115 55.31 4.80 28.23
CA ALA A 115 55.63 5.73 27.13
C ALA A 115 55.63 7.19 27.61
N ARG A 116 54.68 7.57 28.43
CA ARG A 116 54.58 8.93 29.03
C ARG A 116 55.80 9.22 29.92
N SER A 117 56.24 8.25 30.72
CA SER A 117 57.43 8.40 31.59
C SER A 117 58.66 8.59 30.74
N GLN A 118 58.82 7.85 29.65
CA GLN A 118 59.94 7.95 28.72
C GLN A 118 59.98 9.27 27.99
N ALA A 119 58.80 9.75 27.51
CA ALA A 119 58.67 11.06 26.87
C ALA A 119 58.98 12.20 27.82
N SER A 120 58.58 12.10 29.10
CA SER A 120 58.90 13.08 30.11
C SER A 120 60.43 13.17 30.36
N LEU A 121 61.13 12.02 30.47
CA LEU A 121 62.57 11.97 30.59
C LEU A 121 63.27 12.60 29.35
N ALA A 122 62.89 12.16 28.15
CA ALA A 122 63.49 12.64 26.89
C ALA A 122 63.25 14.15 26.68
N ARG A 123 62.06 14.66 27.02
CA ARG A 123 61.74 16.11 27.00
C ARG A 123 62.62 16.88 27.97
N SER A 124 62.83 16.34 29.17
CA SER A 124 63.68 16.96 30.19
C SER A 124 65.17 17.02 29.74
N GLU A 125 65.64 15.94 29.11
CA GLU A 125 67.02 15.88 28.52
C GLU A 125 67.19 16.85 27.35
N SER A 126 66.22 16.91 26.44
CA SER A 126 66.18 17.87 25.32
C SER A 126 66.18 19.31 25.83
N GLY A 127 65.37 19.65 26.82
CA GLY A 127 65.32 20.99 27.41
C GLY A 127 66.61 21.37 28.14
N ARG A 128 67.33 20.42 28.78
CA ARG A 128 68.68 20.65 29.32
C ARG A 128 69.72 20.86 28.20
N SER A 129 69.69 20.06 27.17
CA SER A 129 70.65 20.20 26.04
C SER A 129 70.45 21.52 25.27
N GLU A 130 69.24 22.04 25.17
CA GLU A 130 68.93 23.32 24.55
C GLU A 130 69.59 24.50 25.30
N LYS A 131 69.65 24.43 26.63
CA LYS A 131 70.38 25.41 27.45
C LYS A 131 71.91 25.29 27.29
N LEU A 132 72.43 24.06 27.16
CA LEU A 132 73.86 23.81 27.03
C LEU A 132 74.42 24.14 25.64
N ILE A 133 73.67 24.00 24.59
CA ILE A 133 74.12 24.40 23.23
C ILE A 133 74.32 25.90 23.12
N GLY A 134 73.46 26.70 23.76
CA GLY A 134 73.58 28.16 23.82
C GLY A 134 74.89 28.60 24.52
N SER A 135 75.41 27.86 25.46
CA SER A 135 76.72 28.05 26.12
C SER A 135 77.87 27.35 25.48
N GLN A 136 77.71 26.73 24.33
CA GLN A 136 78.70 25.91 23.59
C GLN A 136 79.31 24.73 24.43
N ALA A 137 78.54 24.24 25.45
CA ALA A 137 78.98 23.15 26.34
C ALA A 137 78.77 21.77 25.78
N ILE A 138 77.97 21.64 24.64
CA ILE A 138 77.75 20.40 23.93
C ILE A 138 77.83 20.60 22.42
N SER A 139 78.04 19.50 21.64
CA SER A 139 78.08 19.56 20.19
C SER A 139 76.66 19.68 19.62
N ARG A 140 76.54 20.22 18.43
CA ARG A 140 75.26 20.33 17.70
C ARG A 140 74.65 18.96 17.45
N GLU A 141 75.44 17.96 17.15
CA GLU A 141 75.03 16.58 16.94
C GLU A 141 74.29 16.01 18.19
N VAL A 142 74.84 16.20 19.38
CA VAL A 142 74.26 15.74 20.65
C VAL A 142 72.94 16.45 20.92
N TRP A 143 72.85 17.76 20.63
CA TRP A 143 71.62 18.52 20.77
C TRP A 143 70.57 17.99 19.80
N GLU A 144 70.86 17.80 18.48
CA GLU A 144 69.99 17.25 17.49
C GLU A 144 69.48 15.87 17.86
N GLN A 145 70.38 14.99 18.36
CA GLN A 145 70.00 13.65 18.84
C GLN A 145 69.03 13.67 19.99
N ARG A 146 69.19 14.54 21.01
CA ARG A 146 68.31 14.65 22.16
C ARG A 146 66.94 15.23 21.73
N ARG A 147 66.92 16.18 20.82
CA ARG A 147 65.71 16.72 20.26
C ARG A 147 64.92 15.67 19.46
N SER A 148 65.62 14.89 18.64
CA SER A 148 64.98 13.80 17.86
C SER A 148 64.45 12.70 18.80
N ALA A 149 65.22 12.32 19.86
CA ALA A 149 64.74 11.36 20.84
C ALA A 149 63.50 11.84 21.58
N ALA A 150 63.40 13.13 21.90
CA ALA A 150 62.19 13.71 22.53
C ALA A 150 60.98 13.68 21.57
N SER A 151 61.22 13.95 20.27
CA SER A 151 60.16 13.86 19.25
C SER A 151 59.69 12.39 19.05
N GLN A 152 60.63 11.44 19.01
CA GLN A 152 60.30 10.02 18.91
C GLN A 152 59.52 9.54 20.12
N ALA A 153 59.95 9.83 21.35
CA ALA A 153 59.23 9.46 22.56
C ALA A 153 57.83 10.07 22.65
N GLN A 154 57.62 11.28 22.08
CA GLN A 154 56.30 11.88 21.98
C GLN A 154 55.39 11.13 20.97
N ALA A 155 55.95 10.66 19.84
CA ALA A 155 55.24 9.82 18.88
C ALA A 155 54.81 8.46 19.49
N ASP A 156 55.70 7.87 20.33
CA ASP A 156 55.42 6.63 21.05
C ASP A 156 54.25 6.79 22.04
N VAL A 157 54.10 7.98 22.67
CA VAL A 157 52.93 8.28 23.51
C VAL A 157 51.66 8.28 22.71
N LEU A 158 51.63 8.92 21.53
CA LEU A 158 50.46 8.95 20.66
C LEU A 158 50.06 7.55 20.17
N ALA A 159 51.08 6.70 19.85
CA ALA A 159 50.80 5.32 19.47
C ALA A 159 50.23 4.50 20.63
N ALA A 160 50.72 4.70 21.85
CA ALA A 160 50.19 4.03 23.04
C ALA A 160 48.77 4.54 23.41
N GLU A 161 48.48 5.82 23.21
CA GLU A 161 47.13 6.39 23.39
C GLU A 161 46.14 5.73 22.42
N ALA A 162 46.48 5.62 21.14
CA ALA A 162 45.64 4.92 20.16
C ALA A 162 45.43 3.44 20.50
N ALA A 163 46.41 2.76 21.11
CA ALA A 163 46.28 1.38 21.58
C ALA A 163 45.27 1.28 22.75
N VAL A 164 45.27 2.24 23.69
CA VAL A 164 44.29 2.30 24.77
C VAL A 164 42.89 2.53 24.23
N ASP A 165 42.71 3.45 23.27
CA ASP A 165 41.43 3.72 22.65
C ASP A 165 40.85 2.48 21.94
N MET A 166 41.69 1.73 21.22
CA MET A 166 41.31 0.48 20.58
C MET A 166 40.90 -0.59 21.59
N ALA A 167 41.63 -0.76 22.68
CA ALA A 167 41.32 -1.73 23.73
C ALA A 167 40.01 -1.36 24.45
N GLN A 168 39.79 -0.06 24.70
CA GLN A 168 38.52 0.45 25.27
C GLN A 168 37.35 0.17 24.33
N LEU A 169 37.47 0.46 23.04
CA LEU A 169 36.46 0.21 22.04
C LEU A 169 36.07 -1.28 21.97
N ASN A 170 37.04 -2.16 22.02
CA ASN A 170 36.78 -3.60 22.04
C ASN A 170 36.04 -4.03 23.32
N LEU A 171 36.39 -3.44 24.48
CA LEU A 171 35.67 -3.67 25.72
C LEU A 171 34.21 -3.16 25.65
N ASP A 172 33.98 -2.00 25.05
CA ASP A 172 32.64 -1.44 24.87
C ASP A 172 31.78 -2.35 23.98
N PHE A 173 32.40 -2.96 22.97
CA PHE A 173 31.69 -3.89 22.08
C PHE A 173 31.30 -5.22 22.74
N THR A 174 31.82 -5.55 23.91
CA THR A 174 31.31 -6.69 24.70
C THR A 174 29.91 -6.49 25.19
N ARG A 175 29.44 -5.23 25.31
CA ARG A 175 28.07 -4.85 25.61
C ARG A 175 27.33 -4.55 24.31
N VAL A 176 26.61 -5.54 23.82
CA VAL A 176 25.89 -5.40 22.57
C VAL A 176 24.60 -4.64 22.80
N THR A 177 24.51 -3.42 22.28
CA THR A 177 23.40 -2.51 22.47
C THR A 177 22.49 -2.42 21.27
N ALA A 178 21.22 -2.06 21.49
CA ALA A 178 20.25 -1.77 20.42
C ALA A 178 20.67 -0.50 19.66
N PRO A 179 20.83 -0.56 18.32
CA PRO A 179 21.19 0.62 17.52
C PRO A 179 19.98 1.52 17.18
N ILE A 180 18.77 1.00 17.30
CA ILE A 180 17.50 1.67 17.02
C ILE A 180 16.49 1.39 18.14
N ASP A 181 15.47 2.24 18.25
CA ASP A 181 14.25 1.94 18.99
C ASP A 181 13.40 0.94 18.19
N GLY A 182 12.80 -0.04 18.86
CA GLY A 182 11.95 -1.00 18.20
C GLY A 182 11.66 -2.25 19.02
N GLN A 183 11.09 -3.24 18.39
CA GLN A 183 10.79 -4.53 18.99
C GLN A 183 11.93 -5.52 18.71
N ALA A 184 12.42 -6.19 19.74
CA ALA A 184 13.41 -7.24 19.64
C ALA A 184 12.73 -8.60 19.37
N SER A 185 13.30 -9.36 18.46
CA SER A 185 12.90 -10.74 18.20
C SER A 185 13.44 -11.68 19.28
N ARG A 186 13.24 -12.97 19.11
CA ARG A 186 13.85 -13.99 19.97
C ARG A 186 15.37 -13.92 19.94
N ALA A 187 16.01 -14.35 20.99
CA ALA A 187 17.46 -14.59 21.02
C ALA A 187 17.79 -15.82 20.17
N MET A 188 18.61 -15.63 19.13
CA MET A 188 19.08 -16.74 18.28
C MET A 188 20.21 -17.52 18.95
N ILE A 189 20.92 -16.90 19.90
CA ILE A 189 22.04 -17.45 20.64
C ILE A 189 21.81 -17.16 22.12
N THR A 190 21.89 -18.20 22.94
CA THR A 190 21.68 -18.15 24.38
C THR A 190 22.98 -18.00 25.15
N ALA A 191 22.89 -17.65 26.44
CA ALA A 191 24.03 -17.59 27.35
C ALA A 191 24.82 -18.92 27.36
N GLY A 192 26.14 -18.83 27.50
CA GLY A 192 27.06 -19.96 27.48
C GLY A 192 27.56 -20.35 26.09
N ASN A 193 27.03 -19.80 25.01
CA ASN A 193 27.49 -20.08 23.65
C ASN A 193 28.61 -19.12 23.23
N LEU A 194 29.55 -19.63 22.44
CA LEU A 194 30.62 -18.84 21.81
C LEU A 194 30.07 -18.11 20.60
N VAL A 195 30.35 -16.83 20.48
CA VAL A 195 30.09 -16.02 19.28
C VAL A 195 31.38 -15.51 18.67
N THR A 196 31.41 -15.37 17.36
CA THR A 196 32.59 -14.88 16.61
C THR A 196 32.23 -13.57 15.92
N ALA A 197 33.19 -12.64 15.89
CA ALA A 197 33.07 -11.40 15.13
C ALA A 197 33.50 -11.63 13.66
N GLY A 198 33.12 -10.67 12.78
CA GLY A 198 33.50 -10.67 11.36
C GLY A 198 32.36 -11.03 10.43
N ASP A 199 32.66 -11.29 9.16
CA ASP A 199 31.69 -11.50 8.07
C ASP A 199 30.78 -12.72 8.29
N SER A 200 31.28 -13.75 8.99
CA SER A 200 30.51 -14.94 9.36
C SER A 200 29.79 -14.82 10.71
N ALA A 201 29.81 -13.63 11.32
CA ALA A 201 29.16 -13.43 12.62
C ALA A 201 27.69 -13.85 12.63
N SER A 202 27.33 -14.70 13.58
CA SER A 202 25.94 -15.14 13.75
C SER A 202 25.04 -13.99 14.17
N VAL A 203 23.81 -13.97 13.67
CA VAL A 203 22.78 -13.03 14.13
C VAL A 203 22.40 -13.35 15.57
N LEU A 204 22.52 -12.40 16.47
CA LEU A 204 22.08 -12.54 17.88
C LEU A 204 20.58 -12.40 18.03
N THR A 205 20.02 -11.37 17.41
CA THR A 205 18.58 -11.10 17.30
C THR A 205 18.31 -10.12 16.16
N THR A 206 17.04 -9.93 15.83
CA THR A 206 16.60 -8.91 14.86
C THR A 206 15.79 -7.85 15.59
N LEU A 207 16.06 -6.58 15.30
CA LEU A 207 15.30 -5.44 15.78
C LEU A 207 14.49 -4.84 14.64
N VAL A 208 13.24 -4.49 14.92
CA VAL A 208 12.30 -3.95 13.95
C VAL A 208 11.68 -2.67 14.51
N SER A 209 11.79 -1.57 13.76
CA SER A 209 11.13 -0.32 14.15
C SER A 209 9.61 -0.47 14.12
N GLN A 210 8.89 0.18 15.08
CA GLN A 210 7.46 0.00 15.28
C GLN A 210 6.61 1.27 15.08
N GLN A 211 7.21 2.46 15.09
CA GLN A 211 6.47 3.73 15.08
C GLN A 211 5.79 4.03 13.74
N SER A 212 6.42 3.61 12.64
CA SER A 212 5.92 3.79 11.28
C SER A 212 6.22 2.56 10.47
N MET A 213 5.39 2.31 9.46
CA MET A 213 5.54 1.18 8.54
C MET A 213 5.52 1.67 7.10
N TYR A 214 6.19 0.95 6.24
CA TYR A 214 6.07 1.07 4.81
C TYR A 214 5.06 0.06 4.27
N VAL A 215 4.36 0.44 3.22
CA VAL A 215 3.62 -0.49 2.38
C VAL A 215 4.17 -0.39 0.98
N TYR A 216 4.80 -1.46 0.51
CA TYR A 216 5.25 -1.57 -0.87
C TYR A 216 4.16 -2.21 -1.70
N PHE A 217 3.94 -1.66 -2.88
CA PHE A 217 2.98 -2.16 -3.87
C PHE A 217 3.48 -1.87 -5.27
N ASP A 218 3.10 -2.71 -6.22
CA ASP A 218 3.54 -2.62 -7.61
C ASP A 218 2.39 -2.10 -8.46
N VAL A 219 2.68 -1.08 -9.29
CA VAL A 219 1.76 -0.40 -10.18
C VAL A 219 2.12 -0.72 -11.62
N ASP A 220 1.15 -1.09 -12.45
CA ASP A 220 1.37 -1.37 -13.87
C ASP A 220 1.76 -0.11 -14.67
N GLU A 221 2.42 -0.32 -15.80
CA GLU A 221 2.96 0.75 -16.65
C GLU A 221 1.89 1.73 -17.12
N ASN A 222 0.70 1.24 -17.53
CA ASN A 222 -0.37 2.12 -18.02
C ASN A 222 -0.87 3.05 -16.93
N THR A 223 -1.13 2.51 -15.75
CA THR A 223 -1.55 3.29 -14.58
C THR A 223 -0.47 4.27 -14.15
N PHE A 224 0.79 3.87 -14.18
CA PHE A 224 1.91 4.76 -13.90
C PHE A 224 2.01 5.94 -14.88
N LEU A 225 1.91 5.69 -16.20
CA LEU A 225 1.91 6.73 -17.21
C LEU A 225 0.72 7.70 -17.04
N HIS A 226 -0.44 7.17 -16.63
CA HIS A 226 -1.59 7.97 -16.30
C HIS A 226 -1.30 8.92 -15.11
N TYR A 227 -0.73 8.44 -14.02
CA TYR A 227 -0.33 9.27 -12.88
C TYR A 227 0.72 10.30 -13.25
N GLN A 228 1.67 9.96 -14.09
CA GLN A 228 2.65 10.93 -14.62
C GLN A 228 1.97 12.06 -15.42
N ALA A 229 0.97 11.71 -16.26
CA ALA A 229 0.22 12.71 -17.02
C ALA A 229 -0.55 13.65 -16.10
N MET A 230 -1.22 13.13 -15.07
CA MET A 230 -1.92 13.91 -14.04
C MET A 230 -0.96 14.84 -13.28
N ALA A 231 0.21 14.35 -12.90
CA ALA A 231 1.23 15.15 -12.22
C ALA A 231 1.74 16.32 -13.07
N ARG A 232 1.95 16.12 -14.38
CA ARG A 232 2.35 17.17 -15.31
C ARG A 232 1.28 18.26 -15.47
N GLN A 233 0.01 17.90 -15.33
CA GLN A 233 -1.12 18.84 -15.36
C GLN A 233 -1.30 19.61 -14.05
N GLY A 234 -0.42 19.44 -13.08
CA GLY A 234 -0.44 20.15 -11.80
C GLY A 234 -1.47 19.63 -10.80
N GLN A 235 -2.15 18.53 -11.11
CA GLN A 235 -3.20 17.96 -10.27
C GLN A 235 -2.65 17.23 -9.04
N GLN A 236 -1.37 16.81 -9.04
CA GLN A 236 -0.73 16.15 -7.90
C GLN A 236 0.79 16.39 -7.94
N ARG A 237 1.31 17.28 -7.13
CA ARG A 237 2.75 17.58 -7.09
C ARG A 237 3.53 16.94 -5.94
N HIS A 238 2.91 16.60 -4.83
CA HIS A 238 3.61 16.02 -3.66
C HIS A 238 2.70 15.09 -2.86
N ALA A 239 3.24 13.94 -2.44
CA ALA A 239 2.65 12.99 -1.50
C ALA A 239 1.19 12.61 -1.83
N LEU A 240 1.01 11.75 -2.84
CA LEU A 240 -0.28 11.14 -3.15
C LEU A 240 -0.89 10.52 -1.89
N PRO A 241 -2.08 10.94 -1.46
CA PRO A 241 -2.76 10.26 -0.38
C PRO A 241 -3.09 8.83 -0.83
N VAL A 242 -2.89 7.89 0.06
CA VAL A 242 -3.29 6.51 -0.16
C VAL A 242 -4.20 6.07 0.97
N GLU A 243 -5.14 5.22 0.63
CA GLU A 243 -5.97 4.56 1.61
C GLU A 243 -5.65 3.07 1.62
N ILE A 244 -5.56 2.51 2.81
CA ILE A 244 -5.02 1.17 3.02
C ILE A 244 -5.99 0.38 3.90
N ALA A 245 -6.10 -0.92 3.59
CA ALA A 245 -6.86 -1.87 4.38
C ALA A 245 -6.05 -3.16 4.57
N LEU A 246 -6.08 -3.73 5.74
CA LEU A 246 -5.58 -5.07 6.02
C LEU A 246 -6.58 -6.14 5.55
N VAL A 247 -6.12 -7.38 5.51
CA VAL A 247 -6.98 -8.52 5.17
C VAL A 247 -8.08 -8.66 6.22
N GLY A 248 -9.33 -8.75 5.76
CA GLY A 248 -10.52 -8.88 6.64
C GLY A 248 -11.16 -7.56 7.03
N GLU A 249 -10.55 -6.41 6.79
CA GLU A 249 -11.17 -5.11 7.04
C GLU A 249 -12.16 -4.73 5.93
N GLN A 250 -13.27 -4.14 6.32
CA GLN A 250 -14.23 -3.56 5.39
C GLN A 250 -13.82 -2.12 5.03
N GLY A 251 -13.84 -1.81 3.73
CA GLY A 251 -13.41 -0.49 3.25
C GLY A 251 -11.88 -0.32 3.30
N TYR A 252 -11.43 0.91 3.58
CA TYR A 252 -10.03 1.32 3.67
C TYR A 252 -9.86 2.30 4.84
N PRO A 253 -9.80 1.79 6.09
CA PRO A 253 -9.83 2.64 7.28
C PRO A 253 -8.53 3.39 7.56
N HIS A 254 -7.40 2.96 6.96
CA HIS A 254 -6.09 3.54 7.24
C HIS A 254 -5.66 4.49 6.13
N GLN A 255 -5.03 5.59 6.53
CA GLN A 255 -4.52 6.60 5.60
C GLN A 255 -3.00 6.63 5.64
N GLY A 256 -2.40 6.79 4.48
CA GLY A 256 -0.96 6.94 4.31
C GLY A 256 -0.64 7.95 3.21
N LYS A 257 0.65 8.09 2.91
CA LYS A 257 1.13 8.95 1.83
C LYS A 257 2.19 8.22 1.04
N VAL A 258 2.12 8.29 -0.28
CA VAL A 258 3.23 7.82 -1.13
C VAL A 258 4.43 8.73 -0.88
N ASP A 259 5.54 8.15 -0.46
CA ASP A 259 6.79 8.84 -0.20
C ASP A 259 7.92 8.42 -1.14
N PHE A 260 7.75 7.32 -1.86
CA PHE A 260 8.76 6.80 -2.77
C PHE A 260 8.13 6.15 -4.01
N LEU A 261 8.79 6.39 -5.14
CA LEU A 261 8.53 5.79 -6.43
C LEU A 261 9.88 5.31 -6.98
N ASP A 262 9.95 4.07 -7.42
CA ASP A 262 11.19 3.51 -7.97
C ASP A 262 11.61 4.25 -9.25
N ASN A 263 12.88 4.18 -9.60
CA ASN A 263 13.47 4.89 -10.75
C ASN A 263 13.41 4.07 -12.04
N GLN A 264 12.98 2.81 -11.97
CA GLN A 264 12.89 1.91 -13.13
C GLN A 264 11.73 0.92 -12.97
N LEU A 265 11.18 0.48 -14.11
CA LEU A 265 10.21 -0.61 -14.14
C LEU A 265 10.92 -1.95 -14.01
N THR A 266 10.24 -2.88 -13.36
CA THR A 266 10.65 -4.29 -13.35
C THR A 266 10.29 -4.93 -14.69
N ALA A 267 11.28 -5.21 -15.53
CA ALA A 267 11.05 -5.67 -16.91
C ALA A 267 10.27 -7.00 -17.02
N SER A 268 10.39 -7.87 -16.00
CA SER A 268 9.67 -9.16 -15.99
C SER A 268 8.17 -9.06 -15.76
N THR A 269 7.72 -8.01 -15.09
CA THR A 269 6.30 -7.82 -14.72
C THR A 269 5.67 -6.60 -15.37
N GLY A 270 6.45 -5.69 -15.95
CA GLY A 270 5.97 -4.42 -16.50
C GLY A 270 5.40 -3.49 -15.41
N THR A 271 5.92 -3.58 -14.19
CA THR A 271 5.42 -2.80 -13.05
C THR A 271 6.50 -1.92 -12.46
N ILE A 272 6.09 -0.82 -11.85
CA ILE A 272 6.95 0.05 -11.06
C ILE A 272 6.57 -0.08 -9.58
N ARG A 273 7.58 -0.13 -8.71
CA ARG A 273 7.36 -0.23 -7.28
C ARG A 273 7.13 1.14 -6.67
N MET A 274 6.08 1.23 -5.89
CA MET A 274 5.74 2.39 -5.08
C MET A 274 5.74 2.02 -3.60
N ARG A 275 5.93 3.04 -2.76
CA ARG A 275 5.93 2.88 -1.32
C ARG A 275 5.06 3.96 -0.68
N ALA A 276 4.25 3.55 0.26
CA ALA A 276 3.51 4.44 1.13
C ALA A 276 4.03 4.35 2.57
N LEU A 277 4.08 5.50 3.23
CA LEU A 277 4.39 5.60 4.65
C LEU A 277 3.08 5.65 5.46
N LEU A 278 3.01 4.79 6.49
CA LEU A 278 1.92 4.68 7.45
C LEU A 278 2.39 5.01 8.86
N ASP A 279 1.56 5.69 9.62
CA ASP A 279 1.72 5.77 11.07
C ASP A 279 1.29 4.46 11.74
N ASN A 280 2.07 3.98 12.69
CA ASN A 280 1.81 2.76 13.43
C ASN A 280 1.88 2.96 14.95
N GLN A 281 1.56 4.15 15.45
CA GLN A 281 1.56 4.42 16.89
C GLN A 281 0.63 3.48 17.67
N GLN A 282 -0.45 3.02 17.04
CA GLN A 282 -1.40 2.05 17.62
C GLN A 282 -0.95 0.58 17.46
N ARG A 283 0.20 0.32 16.80
CA ARG A 283 0.78 -1.03 16.59
C ARG A 283 -0.16 -2.03 15.89
N GLN A 284 -0.99 -1.54 15.02
CA GLN A 284 -1.91 -2.37 14.23
C GLN A 284 -1.19 -3.10 13.09
N PHE A 285 -0.08 -2.53 12.60
CA PHE A 285 0.67 -3.06 11.48
C PHE A 285 1.90 -3.83 11.96
N THR A 286 1.98 -5.08 11.54
CA THR A 286 3.16 -5.94 11.73
C THR A 286 3.83 -6.17 10.38
N PRO A 287 5.17 -6.11 10.28
CA PRO A 287 5.88 -6.41 9.05
C PRO A 287 5.51 -7.80 8.51
N GLY A 288 5.31 -7.90 7.20
CA GLY A 288 4.91 -9.12 6.52
C GLY A 288 3.42 -9.25 6.24
N LEU A 289 2.55 -8.43 6.86
CA LEU A 289 1.11 -8.43 6.57
C LEU A 289 0.84 -8.00 5.13
N PHE A 290 -0.19 -8.62 4.52
CA PHE A 290 -0.73 -8.15 3.26
C PHE A 290 -1.64 -6.95 3.49
N ALA A 291 -1.56 -5.98 2.57
CA ALA A 291 -2.38 -4.79 2.58
C ALA A 291 -2.99 -4.56 1.20
N ARG A 292 -4.23 -4.12 1.17
CA ARG A 292 -4.86 -3.55 -0.03
C ARG A 292 -4.63 -2.06 0.01
N VAL A 293 -4.13 -1.51 -1.08
CA VAL A 293 -3.81 -0.09 -1.23
C VAL A 293 -4.69 0.47 -2.32
N ARG A 294 -5.29 1.64 -2.11
CA ARG A 294 -5.96 2.36 -3.19
C ARG A 294 -5.44 3.79 -3.30
N LEU A 295 -5.24 4.20 -4.53
CA LEU A 295 -4.83 5.56 -4.88
C LEU A 295 -5.91 6.25 -5.69
N PRO A 296 -6.05 7.58 -5.60
CA PRO A 296 -6.94 8.33 -6.49
C PRO A 296 -6.41 8.24 -7.93
N GLY A 297 -7.14 7.52 -8.78
CA GLY A 297 -6.84 7.33 -10.21
C GLY A 297 -7.37 8.48 -11.07
N SER A 298 -8.12 9.44 -10.51
CA SER A 298 -8.54 10.65 -11.21
C SER A 298 -8.69 11.81 -10.23
N ALA A 299 -8.60 13.03 -10.75
CA ALA A 299 -9.15 14.18 -10.06
C ALA A 299 -10.66 13.97 -9.85
N GLN A 300 -11.24 14.69 -8.90
CA GLN A 300 -12.68 14.70 -8.72
C GLN A 300 -13.36 15.31 -9.95
N PHE A 301 -14.30 14.59 -10.55
CA PHE A 301 -15.08 15.05 -11.69
C PHE A 301 -16.56 14.76 -11.48
N GLU A 302 -17.43 15.57 -12.10
CA GLU A 302 -18.86 15.31 -12.09
C GLU A 302 -19.19 14.11 -12.99
N ALA A 303 -19.66 13.03 -12.39
CA ALA A 303 -20.05 11.83 -13.10
C ALA A 303 -21.57 11.67 -13.15
N VAL A 304 -22.05 11.23 -14.31
CA VAL A 304 -23.43 10.75 -14.49
C VAL A 304 -23.47 9.29 -14.02
N LEU A 305 -24.28 9.02 -12.99
CA LEU A 305 -24.40 7.72 -12.34
C LEU A 305 -25.79 7.13 -12.58
N ILE A 306 -25.83 5.84 -12.90
CA ILE A 306 -27.08 5.07 -13.08
C ILE A 306 -26.99 3.72 -12.38
N ASP A 307 -28.13 3.09 -12.11
CA ASP A 307 -28.17 1.70 -11.65
C ASP A 307 -27.61 0.77 -12.75
N ASP A 308 -26.66 -0.07 -12.41
CA ASP A 308 -26.05 -1.02 -13.35
C ASP A 308 -27.07 -1.97 -14.01
N LYS A 309 -28.17 -2.28 -13.31
CA LYS A 309 -29.28 -3.09 -13.84
C LYS A 309 -30.00 -2.42 -15.01
N ALA A 310 -29.91 -1.11 -15.16
CA ALA A 310 -30.49 -0.38 -16.29
C ALA A 310 -29.69 -0.53 -17.59
N VAL A 311 -28.44 -1.00 -17.50
CA VAL A 311 -27.55 -1.16 -18.67
C VAL A 311 -27.86 -2.45 -19.38
N LEU A 312 -28.30 -2.33 -20.60
CA LEU A 312 -28.59 -3.45 -21.51
C LEU A 312 -27.45 -3.62 -22.50
N THR A 313 -27.34 -4.84 -23.02
CA THR A 313 -26.30 -5.18 -24.03
C THR A 313 -26.97 -5.71 -25.28
N ASP A 314 -26.56 -5.17 -26.42
CA ASP A 314 -26.95 -5.63 -27.74
C ASP A 314 -25.68 -5.82 -28.57
N GLN A 315 -25.26 -7.08 -28.71
CA GLN A 315 -23.98 -7.50 -29.27
C GLN A 315 -22.80 -6.81 -28.55
N ASP A 316 -22.15 -5.85 -29.17
CA ASP A 316 -21.01 -5.08 -28.66
C ASP A 316 -21.38 -3.72 -28.05
N ARG A 317 -22.68 -3.32 -28.17
CA ARG A 317 -23.15 -2.01 -27.73
C ARG A 317 -23.85 -2.08 -26.37
N LYS A 318 -23.54 -1.12 -25.53
CA LYS A 318 -24.25 -0.90 -24.28
C LYS A 318 -25.23 0.24 -24.46
N TYR A 319 -26.45 0.04 -23.97
CA TYR A 319 -27.51 1.04 -24.10
C TYR A 319 -28.42 1.04 -22.88
N VAL A 320 -29.21 2.09 -22.75
CA VAL A 320 -30.27 2.24 -21.76
C VAL A 320 -31.55 2.68 -22.43
N TYR A 321 -32.70 2.51 -21.78
CA TYR A 321 -33.92 3.16 -22.17
C TYR A 321 -34.13 4.43 -21.35
N VAL A 322 -34.37 5.56 -22.04
CA VAL A 322 -34.68 6.86 -21.45
C VAL A 322 -36.12 7.20 -21.78
N VAL A 323 -36.87 7.67 -20.79
CA VAL A 323 -38.25 8.16 -20.98
C VAL A 323 -38.19 9.60 -21.46
N ASP A 324 -38.71 9.86 -22.66
CA ASP A 324 -38.76 11.20 -23.24
C ASP A 324 -39.94 12.05 -22.66
N SER A 325 -40.07 13.27 -23.16
CA SER A 325 -41.15 14.19 -22.75
C SER A 325 -42.58 13.74 -23.13
N GLU A 326 -42.66 12.82 -24.13
CA GLU A 326 -43.95 12.25 -24.61
C GLU A 326 -44.30 10.96 -23.88
N GLY A 327 -43.50 10.51 -22.91
CA GLY A 327 -43.71 9.24 -22.20
C GLY A 327 -43.32 8.00 -23.02
N LYS A 328 -42.45 8.12 -24.00
CA LYS A 328 -41.95 7.00 -24.82
C LYS A 328 -40.57 6.55 -24.37
N ALA A 329 -40.34 5.24 -24.40
CA ALA A 329 -39.02 4.63 -24.09
C ALA A 329 -38.09 4.72 -25.29
N GLN A 330 -37.13 5.63 -25.27
CA GLN A 330 -36.11 5.80 -26.32
C GLN A 330 -34.85 5.05 -25.99
N ARG A 331 -34.36 4.24 -26.90
CA ARG A 331 -33.00 3.62 -26.80
C ARG A 331 -31.94 4.69 -26.92
N ARG A 332 -30.99 4.67 -26.02
CA ARG A 332 -29.83 5.54 -26.08
C ARG A 332 -28.56 4.74 -25.80
N ASP A 333 -27.68 4.69 -26.78
CA ASP A 333 -26.39 4.03 -26.63
C ASP A 333 -25.52 4.83 -25.65
N ILE A 334 -24.81 4.13 -24.80
CA ILE A 334 -23.96 4.70 -23.73
C ILE A 334 -22.59 4.08 -23.74
N GLU A 335 -21.61 4.82 -23.23
CA GLU A 335 -20.29 4.31 -22.87
C GLU A 335 -20.18 4.15 -21.36
N PRO A 336 -20.28 2.92 -20.81
CA PRO A 336 -20.20 2.71 -19.38
C PRO A 336 -18.75 2.84 -18.88
N GLY A 337 -18.60 3.39 -17.70
CA GLY A 337 -17.35 3.49 -16.95
C GLY A 337 -17.30 2.50 -15.77
N ALA A 338 -16.50 2.83 -14.76
CA ALA A 338 -16.34 2.07 -13.52
C ALA A 338 -17.60 2.11 -12.66
N MET A 339 -17.68 1.22 -11.68
CA MET A 339 -18.66 1.26 -10.61
C MET A 339 -18.16 2.15 -9.46
N VAL A 340 -19.02 3.01 -8.95
CA VAL A 340 -18.75 3.85 -7.78
C VAL A 340 -20.01 3.86 -6.89
N ASP A 341 -19.85 3.57 -5.62
CA ASP A 341 -20.93 3.51 -4.64
C ASP A 341 -22.11 2.61 -5.06
N GLY A 342 -21.81 1.53 -5.80
CA GLY A 342 -22.83 0.60 -6.32
C GLY A 342 -23.61 1.09 -7.54
N LEU A 343 -23.22 2.22 -8.13
CA LEU A 343 -23.78 2.79 -9.36
C LEU A 343 -22.74 2.76 -10.48
N ARG A 344 -23.20 2.69 -11.72
CA ARG A 344 -22.37 2.72 -12.93
C ARG A 344 -22.14 4.15 -13.39
N ILE A 345 -20.89 4.54 -13.58
CA ILE A 345 -20.53 5.79 -14.28
C ILE A 345 -20.91 5.64 -15.75
N VAL A 346 -21.49 6.67 -16.33
CA VAL A 346 -21.72 6.81 -17.78
C VAL A 346 -20.83 7.93 -18.30
N LYS A 347 -19.87 7.57 -19.16
CA LYS A 347 -18.90 8.52 -19.75
C LYS A 347 -19.53 9.38 -20.83
N SER A 348 -20.43 8.80 -21.63
CA SER A 348 -21.14 9.49 -22.71
C SER A 348 -22.50 8.86 -22.98
N GLY A 349 -23.41 9.63 -23.61
CA GLY A 349 -24.75 9.18 -24.02
C GLY A 349 -25.91 9.65 -23.14
N LEU A 350 -25.66 10.12 -21.91
CA LEU A 350 -26.69 10.67 -21.02
C LEU A 350 -26.39 12.11 -20.62
N LYS A 351 -27.45 12.86 -20.31
CA LYS A 351 -27.40 14.27 -19.88
C LYS A 351 -28.12 14.44 -18.55
N SER A 352 -27.81 15.55 -17.87
CA SER A 352 -28.55 15.97 -16.68
C SER A 352 -30.06 16.07 -17.00
N GLY A 353 -30.89 15.50 -16.11
CA GLY A 353 -32.33 15.48 -16.26
C GLY A 353 -32.88 14.30 -17.07
N ASP A 354 -32.06 13.48 -17.72
CA ASP A 354 -32.54 12.25 -18.38
C ASP A 354 -33.14 11.29 -17.33
N ARG A 355 -34.26 10.65 -17.66
CA ARG A 355 -34.94 9.65 -16.81
C ARG A 355 -34.71 8.28 -17.38
N VAL A 356 -33.86 7.47 -16.71
CA VAL A 356 -33.51 6.12 -17.15
C VAL A 356 -34.44 5.10 -16.53
N ILE A 357 -34.90 4.13 -17.34
CA ILE A 357 -35.74 3.02 -16.87
C ILE A 357 -34.84 2.05 -16.09
N VAL A 358 -35.10 1.87 -14.81
CA VAL A 358 -34.34 1.03 -13.88
C VAL A 358 -35.03 -0.29 -13.55
N SER A 359 -36.36 -0.37 -13.79
CA SER A 359 -37.13 -1.61 -13.58
C SER A 359 -38.25 -1.72 -14.60
N GLY A 360 -38.66 -2.94 -14.97
CA GLY A 360 -39.66 -3.19 -15.99
C GLY A 360 -39.10 -3.20 -17.42
N LEU A 361 -37.77 -3.25 -17.59
CA LEU A 361 -37.08 -3.28 -18.90
C LEU A 361 -37.57 -4.39 -19.82
N GLN A 362 -37.94 -5.54 -19.27
CA GLN A 362 -38.49 -6.68 -20.04
C GLN A 362 -39.86 -6.39 -20.66
N LYS A 363 -40.54 -5.30 -20.26
CA LYS A 363 -41.82 -4.89 -20.83
C LYS A 363 -41.66 -3.94 -22.03
N VAL A 364 -40.45 -3.45 -22.28
CA VAL A 364 -40.12 -2.56 -23.40
C VAL A 364 -39.59 -3.40 -24.55
N PHE A 365 -40.41 -3.69 -25.53
CA PHE A 365 -40.09 -4.59 -26.63
C PHE A 365 -39.45 -3.88 -27.83
N MET A 366 -39.68 -2.57 -27.99
CA MET A 366 -39.12 -1.79 -29.08
C MET A 366 -38.85 -0.34 -28.67
N PRO A 367 -37.87 0.31 -29.25
CA PRO A 367 -37.63 1.75 -29.08
C PRO A 367 -38.84 2.57 -29.56
N GLY A 368 -39.15 3.66 -28.85
CA GLY A 368 -40.29 4.54 -29.15
C GLY A 368 -41.65 4.05 -28.61
N MET A 369 -41.69 2.94 -27.87
CA MET A 369 -42.90 2.41 -27.27
C MET A 369 -43.39 3.32 -26.13
N PRO A 370 -44.69 3.66 -26.06
CA PRO A 370 -45.27 4.43 -24.95
C PRO A 370 -45.21 3.61 -23.65
N VAL A 371 -44.82 4.24 -22.55
CA VAL A 371 -44.71 3.61 -21.24
C VAL A 371 -45.31 4.51 -20.15
N THR A 372 -45.85 3.91 -19.12
CA THR A 372 -46.29 4.63 -17.90
C THR A 372 -45.13 4.60 -16.91
N ALA A 373 -44.37 5.69 -16.80
CA ALA A 373 -43.19 5.76 -15.97
C ALA A 373 -43.53 6.20 -14.53
N GLN A 374 -43.36 5.35 -13.55
CA GLN A 374 -43.34 5.73 -12.14
C GLN A 374 -41.95 6.28 -11.78
N GLN A 375 -41.93 7.48 -11.24
CA GLN A 375 -40.67 8.10 -10.81
C GLN A 375 -40.17 7.45 -9.51
N VAL A 376 -38.93 6.95 -9.54
CA VAL A 376 -38.24 6.40 -8.39
C VAL A 376 -36.87 7.09 -8.19
N ALA A 377 -36.33 7.00 -7.01
CA ALA A 377 -34.97 7.52 -6.77
C ALA A 377 -33.92 6.58 -7.38
N MET A 378 -32.86 7.14 -7.98
CA MET A 378 -31.71 6.38 -8.40
C MET A 378 -31.02 5.82 -7.14
N ARG A 379 -30.97 4.50 -6.99
CA ARG A 379 -30.34 3.80 -5.86
C ARG A 379 -29.35 2.77 -6.37
N ALA A 380 -28.28 2.60 -5.62
CA ALA A 380 -27.38 1.46 -5.82
C ALA A 380 -28.18 0.15 -5.63
N ALA A 381 -27.92 -0.84 -6.47
CA ALA A 381 -28.44 -2.18 -6.25
C ALA A 381 -27.97 -2.65 -4.88
N THR A 382 -28.90 -2.88 -3.94
CA THR A 382 -28.57 -3.50 -2.66
C THR A 382 -28.02 -4.89 -2.98
N ALA A 383 -26.76 -5.16 -2.61
CA ALA A 383 -26.21 -6.50 -2.68
C ALA A 383 -27.06 -7.39 -1.76
N GLN A 384 -27.72 -8.41 -2.36
CA GLN A 384 -28.36 -9.50 -1.62
C GLN A 384 -27.30 -10.50 -1.21
#